data_c4c6be0c7c85d89ed58aad89a1082bc1
#
_entry.id   c4c6be0c7c85d89ed58aad89a1082bc1
#
_cell.length_a   1.000
_cell.length_b   1.000
_cell.length_c   1.000
_cell.angle_alpha   90.00
_cell.angle_beta   90.00
_cell.angle_gamma   90.00
#
_symmetry.space_group_name_H-M   'P 1'
#
loop_
_entity.id
_entity.type
_entity.pdbx_description
1 polymer ?
#
loop_
_entity_poly.entity_id
_entity_poly.type
_entity_poly.pdbx_seq_one_letter_code
_entity_poly.pdbx_strand_id
1 'polypeptide(L)'
;NKLAQCGTVAYEWAIGGTERYAELVGAALEMKKVWLHEKGLHSSALSDELATGFLANLGGCAARDGMPPQGATAHVLTVDEKPVGVEIGMVLGSHYYSYLGAFDWQWRDCSPGIVQMEKTQQWAMENHIKTFDLLGDPAAYKSNWSNAVQPLRSVTVPTSLRGFVYAAVWRARLRPALKRAAEAIGPDGRKTIKGLLKFSSGRPSASTSDDQKTS
;
A
#
# COMPACT_ATOMS: atom_id res chain seq x y z
N ASN A 1 -6.93 17.97 -19.17
CA ASN A 1 -7.05 17.23 -17.92
C ASN A 1 -8.53 17.21 -17.50
N LYS A 2 -9.15 16.02 -17.45
CA LYS A 2 -10.57 15.86 -17.08
C LYS A 2 -10.89 16.38 -15.68
N LEU A 3 -9.95 16.26 -14.73
CA LEU A 3 -10.13 16.78 -13.37
C LEU A 3 -10.33 18.31 -13.36
N ALA A 4 -9.58 19.04 -14.17
CA ALA A 4 -9.71 20.50 -14.26
C ALA A 4 -11.04 20.97 -14.85
N GLN A 5 -11.81 20.11 -15.50
CA GLN A 5 -13.16 20.40 -15.97
C GLN A 5 -14.21 20.24 -14.85
N CYS A 6 -13.85 19.57 -13.77
CA CYS A 6 -14.74 19.25 -12.65
C CYS A 6 -14.61 20.25 -11.48
N GLY A 7 -13.57 21.09 -11.45
CA GLY A 7 -13.33 22.05 -10.38
C GLY A 7 -11.88 22.53 -10.31
N THR A 8 -11.57 23.26 -9.27
CA THR A 8 -10.23 23.78 -8.99
C THR A 8 -9.34 22.67 -8.48
N VAL A 9 -8.32 22.27 -9.26
CA VAL A 9 -7.37 21.24 -8.88
C VAL A 9 -6.20 21.85 -8.13
N ALA A 10 -5.91 21.35 -6.94
CA ALA A 10 -4.73 21.73 -6.15
C ALA A 10 -3.92 20.48 -5.74
N TYR A 11 -2.64 20.72 -5.45
CA TYR A 11 -1.73 19.68 -4.97
C TYR A 11 -0.95 20.22 -3.78
N GLU A 12 -0.90 19.42 -2.75
CA GLU A 12 -0.14 19.69 -1.52
C GLU A 12 0.58 18.42 -1.05
N TRP A 13 1.52 18.61 -0.14
CA TRP A 13 2.18 17.49 0.52
C TRP A 13 2.44 17.79 1.99
N ALA A 14 2.57 16.74 2.77
CA ALA A 14 2.86 16.79 4.20
C ALA A 14 3.98 15.82 4.56
N ILE A 15 4.77 16.19 5.56
CA ILE A 15 5.86 15.36 6.08
C ILE A 15 5.38 14.52 7.25
N GLY A 16 5.93 13.32 7.40
CA GLY A 16 5.65 12.41 8.49
C GLY A 16 5.88 13.04 9.87
N GLY A 17 5.10 12.64 10.85
CA GLY A 17 5.10 13.19 12.20
C GLY A 17 4.26 14.46 12.37
N THR A 18 3.60 14.95 11.31
CA THR A 18 2.65 16.06 11.39
C THR A 18 1.21 15.54 11.45
N GLU A 19 0.31 16.33 12.03
CA GLU A 19 -1.13 16.01 12.07
C GLU A 19 -1.68 15.87 10.64
N ARG A 20 -1.31 16.78 9.75
CA ARG A 20 -1.72 16.73 8.34
C ARG A 20 -1.31 15.45 7.64
N TYR A 21 -0.10 14.94 7.91
CA TYR A 21 0.34 13.65 7.37
C TYR A 21 -0.57 12.51 7.86
N ALA A 22 -0.89 12.46 9.16
CA ALA A 22 -1.74 11.42 9.73
C ALA A 22 -3.17 11.45 9.14
N GLU A 23 -3.74 12.64 8.95
CA GLU A 23 -5.02 12.82 8.25
C GLU A 23 -4.99 12.26 6.83
N LEU A 24 -3.94 12.58 6.06
CA LEU A 24 -3.79 12.12 4.69
C LEU A 24 -3.59 10.61 4.60
N VAL A 25 -2.87 10.01 5.56
CA VAL A 25 -2.78 8.54 5.68
C VAL A 25 -4.16 7.93 5.90
N GLY A 26 -4.96 8.50 6.82
CA GLY A 26 -6.33 8.06 7.06
C GLY A 26 -7.18 8.11 5.78
N ALA A 27 -7.14 9.24 5.07
CA ALA A 27 -7.86 9.40 3.79
C ALA A 27 -7.41 8.37 2.74
N ALA A 28 -6.10 8.14 2.59
CA ALA A 28 -5.55 7.15 1.66
C ALA A 28 -6.03 5.73 1.97
N LEU A 29 -6.06 5.37 3.25
CA LEU A 29 -6.51 4.05 3.70
C LEU A 29 -8.00 3.82 3.42
N GLU A 30 -8.85 4.82 3.68
CA GLU A 30 -10.28 4.73 3.37
C GLU A 30 -10.53 4.63 1.85
N MET A 31 -9.90 5.47 1.05
CA MET A 31 -9.97 5.38 -0.42
C MET A 31 -9.52 3.99 -0.91
N LYS A 32 -8.45 3.45 -0.32
CA LYS A 32 -7.92 2.14 -0.71
C LYS A 32 -8.83 0.99 -0.31
N LYS A 33 -9.51 1.07 0.83
CA LYS A 33 -10.53 0.09 1.26
C LYS A 33 -11.69 0.05 0.27
N VAL A 34 -12.21 1.22 -0.13
CA VAL A 34 -13.28 1.32 -1.14
C VAL A 34 -12.80 0.71 -2.47
N TRP A 35 -11.63 1.08 -2.95
CA TRP A 35 -11.06 0.53 -4.19
C TRP A 35 -10.91 -1.00 -4.15
N LEU A 36 -10.43 -1.56 -3.03
CA LEU A 36 -10.31 -3.01 -2.84
C LEU A 36 -11.68 -3.69 -2.88
N HIS A 37 -12.67 -3.11 -2.22
CA HIS A 37 -14.05 -3.61 -2.21
C HIS A 37 -14.62 -3.67 -3.62
N GLU A 38 -14.54 -2.57 -4.39
CA GLU A 38 -15.02 -2.46 -5.76
C GLU A 38 -14.33 -3.46 -6.72
N LYS A 39 -13.07 -3.79 -6.46
CA LYS A 39 -12.30 -4.79 -7.22
C LYS A 39 -12.48 -6.22 -6.71
N GLY A 40 -13.28 -6.45 -5.68
CA GLY A 40 -13.42 -7.78 -5.04
C GLY A 40 -12.10 -8.31 -4.45
N LEU A 41 -11.20 -7.41 -4.08
CA LEU A 41 -9.90 -7.72 -3.49
C LEU A 41 -9.94 -7.51 -1.97
N HIS A 42 -9.00 -8.15 -1.26
CA HIS A 42 -8.84 -7.99 0.17
C HIS A 42 -7.37 -7.86 0.52
N SER A 43 -7.06 -6.95 1.43
CA SER A 43 -5.70 -6.80 2.00
C SER A 43 -5.77 -6.95 3.51
N SER A 44 -5.13 -7.97 4.05
CA SER A 44 -5.02 -8.17 5.50
C SER A 44 -4.23 -7.04 6.18
N ALA A 45 -3.21 -6.52 5.53
CA ALA A 45 -2.40 -5.43 6.06
C ALA A 45 -3.20 -4.12 6.23
N LEU A 46 -4.12 -3.82 5.31
CA LEU A 46 -4.95 -2.60 5.40
C LEU A 46 -6.17 -2.76 6.32
N SER A 47 -6.45 -3.99 6.78
CA SER A 47 -7.48 -4.29 7.76
C SER A 47 -6.90 -4.43 9.18
N ASP A 48 -5.59 -4.35 9.33
CA ASP A 48 -4.88 -4.47 10.61
C ASP A 48 -4.67 -3.06 11.20
N GLU A 49 -5.26 -2.81 12.36
CA GLU A 49 -5.15 -1.53 13.06
C GLU A 49 -3.71 -1.19 13.45
N LEU A 50 -2.90 -2.19 13.77
CA LEU A 50 -1.48 -1.96 14.07
C LEU A 50 -0.71 -1.49 12.85
N ALA A 51 -0.97 -2.08 11.67
CA ALA A 51 -0.31 -1.68 10.43
C ALA A 51 -0.76 -0.27 10.00
N THR A 52 -2.05 0.06 10.13
CA THR A 52 -2.57 1.39 9.80
C THR A 52 -2.09 2.44 10.78
N GLY A 53 -2.09 2.12 12.09
CA GLY A 53 -1.52 2.98 13.14
C GLY A 53 -0.02 3.21 12.94
N PHE A 54 0.75 2.19 12.57
CA PHE A 54 2.17 2.34 12.24
C PHE A 54 2.37 3.33 11.09
N LEU A 55 1.63 3.22 10.00
CA LEU A 55 1.74 4.13 8.86
C LEU A 55 1.44 5.58 9.23
N ALA A 56 0.40 5.83 10.03
CA ALA A 56 0.00 7.17 10.46
C ALA A 56 1.03 7.83 11.40
N ASN A 57 1.83 7.04 12.10
CA ASN A 57 2.84 7.52 13.05
C ASN A 57 4.27 7.55 12.50
N LEU A 58 4.47 7.33 11.19
CA LEU A 58 5.79 7.47 10.59
C LEU A 58 6.27 8.92 10.65
N GLY A 59 7.54 9.08 11.02
CA GLY A 59 8.20 10.38 11.10
C GLY A 59 8.86 10.81 9.80
N GLY A 60 9.20 12.08 9.74
CA GLY A 60 9.98 12.68 8.68
C GLY A 60 10.73 13.93 9.15
N CYS A 61 11.65 14.41 8.35
CA CYS A 61 12.41 15.65 8.58
C CYS A 61 12.31 16.55 7.35
N ALA A 62 12.17 17.85 7.56
CA ALA A 62 12.18 18.83 6.50
C ALA A 62 13.53 18.84 5.74
N ALA A 63 13.52 19.35 4.51
CA ALA A 63 14.70 19.57 3.70
C ALA A 63 15.74 20.42 4.45
N ARG A 64 17.02 20.03 4.38
CA ARG A 64 18.14 20.74 5.01
C ARG A 64 19.39 20.63 4.14
N ASP A 65 20.18 21.70 4.12
CA ASP A 65 21.53 21.71 3.53
C ASP A 65 21.62 21.10 2.11
N GLY A 66 20.65 21.40 1.25
CA GLY A 66 20.59 20.87 -0.12
C GLY A 66 20.15 19.39 -0.21
N MET A 67 19.76 18.77 0.91
CA MET A 67 19.13 17.45 0.91
C MET A 67 17.61 17.55 0.85
N PRO A 68 16.94 16.64 0.13
CA PRO A 68 15.49 16.57 0.11
C PRO A 68 14.93 16.28 1.51
N PRO A 69 13.63 16.50 1.75
CA PRO A 69 12.98 16.02 2.96
C PRO A 69 13.22 14.52 3.11
N GLN A 70 13.37 14.04 4.33
CA GLN A 70 13.68 12.64 4.63
C GLN A 70 12.54 11.99 5.43
N GLY A 71 12.37 10.68 5.29
CA GLY A 71 11.34 9.90 5.99
C GLY A 71 10.02 9.85 5.23
N ALA A 72 8.93 9.71 5.95
CA ALA A 72 7.61 9.56 5.37
C ALA A 72 7.07 10.88 4.81
N THR A 73 6.37 10.79 3.68
CA THR A 73 5.66 11.91 3.04
C THR A 73 4.28 11.45 2.58
N ALA A 74 3.32 12.36 2.61
CA ALA A 74 2.00 12.17 2.04
C ALA A 74 1.73 13.29 1.04
N HIS A 75 1.24 12.93 -0.14
CA HIS A 75 0.94 13.83 -1.24
C HIS A 75 -0.54 13.75 -1.55
N VAL A 76 -1.23 14.88 -1.64
CA VAL A 76 -2.67 14.91 -1.90
C VAL A 76 -3.00 15.76 -3.12
N LEU A 77 -3.88 15.22 -3.96
CA LEU A 77 -4.55 15.92 -5.04
C LEU A 77 -5.97 16.23 -4.60
N THR A 78 -6.37 17.48 -4.70
CA THR A 78 -7.73 17.93 -4.36
C THR A 78 -8.45 18.51 -5.57
N VAL A 79 -9.77 18.43 -5.55
CA VAL A 79 -10.68 19.17 -6.42
C VAL A 79 -11.68 19.89 -5.53
N ASP A 80 -11.73 21.22 -5.64
CA ASP A 80 -12.52 22.09 -4.76
C ASP A 80 -12.32 21.75 -3.28
N GLU A 81 -11.03 21.68 -2.87
CA GLU A 81 -10.55 21.36 -1.51
C GLU A 81 -10.82 19.91 -1.03
N LYS A 82 -11.53 19.08 -1.81
CA LYS A 82 -11.81 17.68 -1.45
C LYS A 82 -10.70 16.77 -1.95
N PRO A 83 -10.12 15.90 -1.12
CA PRO A 83 -9.13 14.92 -1.53
C PRO A 83 -9.70 13.94 -2.57
N VAL A 84 -9.08 13.87 -3.74
CA VAL A 84 -9.46 12.95 -4.82
C VAL A 84 -8.38 11.91 -5.13
N GLY A 85 -7.15 12.17 -4.69
CA GLY A 85 -6.03 11.23 -4.78
C GLY A 85 -5.03 11.49 -3.66
N VAL A 86 -4.48 10.43 -3.10
CA VAL A 86 -3.44 10.51 -2.06
C VAL A 86 -2.36 9.48 -2.37
N GLU A 87 -1.11 9.90 -2.23
CA GLU A 87 0.04 9.00 -2.32
C GLU A 87 0.89 9.12 -1.05
N ILE A 88 1.18 7.98 -0.45
CA ILE A 88 2.10 7.86 0.69
C ILE A 88 3.41 7.29 0.18
N GLY A 89 4.49 7.98 0.46
CA GLY A 89 5.83 7.57 0.09
C GLY A 89 6.85 7.78 1.20
N MET A 90 8.07 7.38 0.92
CA MET A 90 9.22 7.54 1.83
C MET A 90 10.42 8.04 1.05
N VAL A 91 11.15 8.98 1.62
CA VAL A 91 12.43 9.47 1.09
C VAL A 91 13.58 8.96 1.93
N LEU A 92 14.55 8.35 1.29
CA LEU A 92 15.80 7.94 1.91
C LEU A 92 16.98 8.39 1.04
N GLY A 93 17.74 9.34 1.53
CA GLY A 93 18.77 10.02 0.74
C GLY A 93 18.15 10.75 -0.45
N SER A 94 18.51 10.39 -1.66
CA SER A 94 17.94 10.95 -2.90
C SER A 94 16.97 9.99 -3.61
N HIS A 95 16.39 9.02 -2.87
CA HIS A 95 15.46 8.04 -3.39
C HIS A 95 14.08 8.25 -2.78
N TYR A 96 13.06 8.29 -3.61
CA TYR A 96 11.66 8.26 -3.21
C TYR A 96 11.08 6.87 -3.48
N TYR A 97 10.39 6.32 -2.50
CA TYR A 97 9.71 5.04 -2.58
C TYR A 97 8.20 5.26 -2.53
N SER A 98 7.52 5.05 -3.66
CA SER A 98 6.06 5.16 -3.79
C SER A 98 5.40 3.94 -3.15
N TYR A 99 4.93 4.09 -1.91
CA TYR A 99 4.45 2.96 -1.10
C TYR A 99 2.96 2.65 -1.33
N LEU A 100 2.10 3.65 -1.23
CA LEU A 100 0.65 3.48 -1.31
C LEU A 100 0.01 4.61 -2.10
N GLY A 101 -0.49 4.30 -3.30
CA GLY A 101 -1.36 5.20 -4.06
C GLY A 101 -2.83 4.82 -3.85
N ALA A 102 -3.67 5.81 -3.57
CA ALA A 102 -5.11 5.68 -3.43
C ALA A 102 -5.83 6.84 -4.12
N PHE A 103 -7.04 6.63 -4.54
CA PHE A 103 -7.89 7.68 -5.10
C PHE A 103 -9.36 7.40 -4.77
N ASP A 104 -10.15 8.46 -4.72
CA ASP A 104 -11.58 8.36 -4.52
C ASP A 104 -12.24 7.70 -5.75
N TRP A 105 -12.88 6.57 -5.53
CA TRP A 105 -13.47 5.73 -6.57
C TRP A 105 -14.53 6.47 -7.41
N GLN A 106 -15.17 7.47 -6.86
CA GLN A 106 -16.14 8.30 -7.59
C GLN A 106 -15.49 9.06 -8.76
N TRP A 107 -14.19 9.36 -8.65
CA TRP A 107 -13.41 10.08 -9.66
C TRP A 107 -12.64 9.18 -10.63
N ARG A 108 -12.86 7.86 -10.61
CA ARG A 108 -12.11 6.89 -11.44
C ARG A 108 -12.05 7.24 -12.93
N ASP A 109 -13.14 7.83 -13.48
CA ASP A 109 -13.25 8.18 -14.91
C ASP A 109 -12.43 9.44 -15.28
N CYS A 110 -11.99 10.21 -14.28
CA CYS A 110 -11.11 11.36 -14.40
C CYS A 110 -9.64 11.04 -14.20
N SER A 111 -9.31 9.76 -13.93
CA SER A 111 -7.94 9.24 -13.78
C SER A 111 -7.09 9.99 -12.74
N PRO A 112 -7.59 10.23 -11.51
CA PRO A 112 -6.87 11.02 -10.50
C PRO A 112 -5.51 10.41 -10.11
N GLY A 113 -5.39 9.08 -10.14
CA GLY A 113 -4.12 8.41 -9.84
C GLY A 113 -3.00 8.71 -10.84
N ILE A 114 -3.33 8.99 -12.11
CA ILE A 114 -2.34 9.41 -13.11
C ILE A 114 -1.87 10.83 -12.81
N VAL A 115 -2.78 11.75 -12.53
CA VAL A 115 -2.46 13.14 -12.19
C VAL A 115 -1.69 13.21 -10.87
N GLN A 116 -2.06 12.41 -9.88
CA GLN A 116 -1.34 12.29 -8.62
C GLN A 116 0.11 11.85 -8.86
N MET A 117 0.33 10.79 -9.63
CA MET A 117 1.66 10.28 -9.97
C MET A 117 2.52 11.35 -10.66
N GLU A 118 1.95 12.07 -11.65
CA GLU A 118 2.62 13.17 -12.35
C GLU A 118 3.06 14.26 -11.36
N LYS A 119 2.15 14.70 -10.49
CA LYS A 119 2.43 15.74 -9.50
C LYS A 119 3.46 15.31 -8.46
N THR A 120 3.40 14.06 -7.99
CA THR A 120 4.40 13.54 -7.05
C THR A 120 5.78 13.40 -7.70
N GLN A 121 5.86 12.99 -8.97
CA GLN A 121 7.14 12.96 -9.69
C GLN A 121 7.68 14.37 -9.96
N GLN A 122 6.82 15.34 -10.29
CA GLN A 122 7.21 16.74 -10.42
C GLN A 122 7.80 17.24 -9.09
N TRP A 123 7.11 17.03 -7.98
CA TRP A 123 7.61 17.35 -6.64
C TRP A 123 8.97 16.69 -6.35
N ALA A 124 9.13 15.43 -6.71
CA ALA A 124 10.38 14.71 -6.51
C ALA A 124 11.53 15.35 -7.27
N MET A 125 11.32 15.77 -8.53
CA MET A 125 12.32 16.49 -9.32
C MET A 125 12.67 17.85 -8.70
N GLU A 126 11.68 18.61 -8.27
CA GLU A 126 11.86 19.93 -7.62
C GLU A 126 12.62 19.81 -6.29
N ASN A 127 12.49 18.68 -5.59
CA ASN A 127 13.20 18.38 -4.35
C ASN A 127 14.51 17.59 -4.56
N HIS A 128 15.07 17.57 -5.77
CA HIS A 128 16.35 16.90 -6.07
C HIS A 128 16.38 15.39 -5.81
N ILE A 129 15.25 14.72 -5.86
CA ILE A 129 15.15 13.26 -5.81
C ILE A 129 15.69 12.69 -7.13
N LYS A 130 16.67 11.81 -7.03
CA LYS A 130 17.33 11.22 -8.21
C LYS A 130 16.65 9.95 -8.70
N THR A 131 15.99 9.24 -7.80
CA THR A 131 15.33 7.97 -8.12
C THR A 131 13.93 7.96 -7.55
N PHE A 132 12.95 7.69 -8.40
CA PHE A 132 11.56 7.47 -8.02
C PHE A 132 11.23 5.98 -8.19
N ASP A 133 11.15 5.24 -7.09
CA ASP A 133 10.91 3.79 -7.09
C ASP A 133 9.42 3.49 -6.89
N LEU A 134 8.82 2.86 -7.89
CA LEU A 134 7.42 2.44 -7.84
C LEU A 134 7.20 1.13 -7.06
N LEU A 135 8.25 0.62 -6.43
CA LEU A 135 8.27 -0.62 -5.66
C LEU A 135 7.82 -1.87 -6.44
N GLY A 136 7.77 -3.00 -5.74
CA GLY A 136 7.47 -4.31 -6.31
C GLY A 136 6.05 -4.43 -6.90
N ASP A 137 5.79 -5.56 -7.52
CA ASP A 137 4.66 -5.96 -8.36
C ASP A 137 4.65 -5.29 -9.76
N PRO A 138 4.92 -6.07 -10.81
CA PRO A 138 4.85 -5.59 -12.20
C PRO A 138 3.38 -5.34 -12.57
N ALA A 139 2.97 -4.08 -12.52
CA ALA A 139 1.70 -3.65 -13.06
C ALA A 139 1.90 -2.93 -14.39
N ALA A 140 1.04 -3.16 -15.36
CA ALA A 140 1.18 -2.63 -16.72
C ALA A 140 1.36 -1.10 -16.76
N TYR A 141 0.72 -0.34 -15.86
CA TYR A 141 0.87 1.11 -15.80
C TYR A 141 2.27 1.55 -15.37
N LYS A 142 2.98 0.76 -14.55
CA LYS A 142 4.32 1.13 -14.05
C LYS A 142 5.35 1.21 -15.18
N SER A 143 5.22 0.39 -16.21
CA SER A 143 6.12 0.44 -17.38
C SER A 143 6.04 1.76 -18.13
N ASN A 144 4.92 2.47 -18.07
CA ASN A 144 4.77 3.79 -18.69
C ASN A 144 5.43 4.93 -17.88
N TRP A 145 5.71 4.66 -16.60
CA TRP A 145 6.27 5.64 -15.64
C TRP A 145 7.71 5.33 -15.23
N SER A 146 8.27 4.22 -15.68
CA SER A 146 9.62 3.80 -15.33
C SER A 146 10.52 3.71 -16.55
N ASN A 147 11.75 4.18 -16.42
CA ASN A 147 12.80 4.07 -17.41
C ASN A 147 13.78 2.91 -17.11
N ALA A 148 13.65 2.26 -15.97
CA ALA A 148 14.51 1.15 -15.56
C ALA A 148 13.72 0.13 -14.72
N VAL A 149 14.17 -1.12 -14.73
CA VAL A 149 13.64 -2.21 -13.92
C VAL A 149 14.79 -2.85 -13.15
N GLN A 150 14.67 -2.87 -11.81
CA GLN A 150 15.63 -3.53 -10.95
C GLN A 150 15.10 -4.90 -10.51
N PRO A 151 15.74 -6.01 -10.86
CA PRO A 151 15.28 -7.33 -10.46
C PRO A 151 15.54 -7.57 -8.97
N LEU A 152 14.47 -7.87 -8.23
CA LEU A 152 14.56 -8.27 -6.83
C LEU A 152 14.69 -9.78 -6.72
N ARG A 153 15.64 -10.25 -5.91
CA ARG A 153 15.85 -11.67 -5.62
C ARG A 153 15.54 -11.95 -4.15
N SER A 154 14.66 -12.91 -3.91
CA SER A 154 14.40 -13.42 -2.57
C SER A 154 15.28 -14.62 -2.29
N VAL A 155 16.12 -14.56 -1.26
CA VAL A 155 16.90 -15.68 -0.76
C VAL A 155 16.25 -16.21 0.52
N THR A 156 16.09 -17.53 0.61
CA THR A 156 15.59 -18.18 1.82
C THR A 156 16.64 -19.16 2.32
N VAL A 157 17.17 -18.90 3.50
CA VAL A 157 18.15 -19.77 4.15
C VAL A 157 17.44 -20.52 5.29
N PRO A 158 17.20 -21.82 5.15
CA PRO A 158 16.61 -22.61 6.23
C PRO A 158 17.65 -22.87 7.33
N THR A 159 17.29 -22.53 8.57
CA THR A 159 18.16 -22.75 9.75
C THR A 159 17.77 -23.99 10.57
N SER A 160 16.75 -24.72 10.12
CA SER A 160 16.26 -25.94 10.76
C SER A 160 15.70 -26.92 9.73
N LEU A 161 15.58 -28.20 10.11
CA LEU A 161 14.99 -29.23 9.24
C LEU A 161 13.53 -28.89 8.87
N ARG A 162 12.76 -28.34 9.81
CA ARG A 162 11.38 -27.86 9.55
C ARG A 162 11.37 -26.67 8.57
N GLY A 163 12.34 -25.75 8.73
CA GLY A 163 12.54 -24.63 7.82
C GLY A 163 12.92 -25.08 6.42
N PHE A 164 13.74 -26.15 6.30
CA PHE A 164 14.09 -26.75 5.00
C PHE A 164 12.86 -27.34 4.30
N VAL A 165 12.06 -28.13 5.00
CA VAL A 165 10.80 -28.69 4.45
C VAL A 165 9.86 -27.56 4.02
N TYR A 166 9.71 -26.51 4.83
CA TYR A 166 8.91 -25.33 4.49
C TYR A 166 9.43 -24.63 3.22
N ALA A 167 10.73 -24.42 3.13
CA ALA A 167 11.34 -23.75 1.98
C ALA A 167 11.23 -24.60 0.69
N ALA A 168 11.56 -25.90 0.78
CA ALA A 168 11.62 -26.80 -0.37
C ALA A 168 10.24 -27.23 -0.89
N VAL A 169 9.29 -27.46 0.01
CA VAL A 169 7.96 -27.99 -0.34
C VAL A 169 6.94 -26.84 -0.46
N TRP A 170 6.73 -26.10 0.60
CA TRP A 170 5.69 -25.07 0.64
C TRP A 170 6.03 -23.90 -0.28
N ARG A 171 7.20 -23.28 -0.08
CA ARG A 171 7.55 -22.04 -0.79
C ARG A 171 7.94 -22.28 -2.24
N ALA A 172 8.68 -23.36 -2.52
CA ALA A 172 9.19 -23.64 -3.87
C ALA A 172 8.16 -24.32 -4.78
N ARG A 173 7.22 -25.11 -4.24
CA ARG A 173 6.31 -25.93 -5.05
C ARG A 173 4.83 -25.68 -4.77
N LEU A 174 4.39 -25.79 -3.51
CA LEU A 174 2.96 -25.74 -3.18
C LEU A 174 2.35 -24.36 -3.38
N ARG A 175 3.00 -23.33 -2.84
CA ARG A 175 2.51 -21.96 -2.92
C ARG A 175 2.37 -21.45 -4.37
N PRO A 176 3.35 -21.64 -5.29
CA PRO A 176 3.19 -21.27 -6.69
C PRO A 176 2.11 -22.08 -7.40
N ALA A 177 1.98 -23.38 -7.11
CA ALA A 177 0.94 -24.23 -7.68
C ALA A 177 -0.45 -23.79 -7.25
N LEU A 178 -0.65 -23.52 -5.94
CA LEU A 178 -1.90 -23.00 -5.41
C LEU A 178 -2.24 -21.60 -5.96
N LYS A 179 -1.24 -20.75 -6.15
CA LYS A 179 -1.45 -19.43 -6.76
C LYS A 179 -1.93 -19.55 -8.20
N ARG A 180 -1.30 -20.41 -9.02
CA ARG A 180 -1.73 -20.68 -10.40
C ARG A 180 -3.14 -21.30 -10.45
N ALA A 181 -3.44 -22.25 -9.58
CA ALA A 181 -4.77 -22.85 -9.48
C ALA A 181 -5.83 -21.80 -9.10
N ALA A 182 -5.54 -20.92 -8.14
CA ALA A 182 -6.43 -19.83 -7.74
C ALA A 182 -6.62 -18.78 -8.83
N GLU A 183 -5.61 -18.55 -9.67
CA GLU A 183 -5.69 -17.67 -10.84
C GLU A 183 -6.54 -18.27 -11.96
N ALA A 184 -6.47 -19.59 -12.15
CA ALA A 184 -7.23 -20.32 -13.17
C ALA A 184 -8.74 -20.44 -12.86
N ILE A 185 -9.12 -20.42 -11.56
CA ILE A 185 -10.51 -20.64 -11.10
C ILE A 185 -11.38 -19.37 -11.16
N GLY A 186 -10.81 -18.19 -11.48
CA GLY A 186 -11.54 -16.94 -11.57
C GLY A 186 -12.00 -16.36 -10.20
N PRO A 187 -12.69 -15.19 -10.19
CA PRO A 187 -13.04 -14.49 -8.94
C PRO A 187 -14.01 -15.26 -8.03
N ASP A 188 -14.95 -16.02 -8.57
CA ASP A 188 -15.94 -16.76 -7.77
C ASP A 188 -15.35 -18.01 -7.10
N GLY A 189 -14.45 -18.72 -7.76
CA GLY A 189 -13.75 -19.86 -7.16
C GLY A 189 -12.77 -19.44 -6.06
N ARG A 190 -12.23 -18.22 -6.09
CA ARG A 190 -11.40 -17.67 -5.01
C ARG A 190 -12.16 -17.51 -3.70
N LYS A 191 -13.48 -17.20 -3.74
CA LYS A 191 -14.33 -17.09 -2.55
C LYS A 191 -14.52 -18.47 -1.90
N THR A 192 -14.72 -19.52 -2.71
CA THR A 192 -14.92 -20.89 -2.24
C THR A 192 -13.64 -21.45 -1.58
N ILE A 193 -12.47 -21.25 -2.17
CA ILE A 193 -11.19 -21.68 -1.61
C ILE A 193 -10.85 -20.95 -0.32
N LYS A 194 -11.12 -19.63 -0.24
CA LYS A 194 -10.95 -18.85 1.00
C LYS A 194 -11.87 -19.36 2.12
N GLY A 195 -13.08 -19.76 1.81
CA GLY A 195 -14.02 -20.38 2.76
C GLY A 195 -13.46 -21.69 3.34
N LEU A 196 -12.93 -22.55 2.49
CA LEU A 196 -12.33 -23.84 2.91
C LEU A 196 -11.04 -23.65 3.74
N LEU A 197 -10.19 -22.71 3.39
CA LEU A 197 -8.96 -22.41 4.14
C LEU A 197 -9.23 -21.73 5.50
N LYS A 198 -10.30 -20.94 5.60
CA LYS A 198 -10.74 -20.37 6.90
C LYS A 198 -11.24 -21.43 7.86
N PHE A 199 -11.85 -22.50 7.36
CA PHE A 199 -12.32 -23.61 8.18
C PHE A 199 -11.20 -24.45 8.80
N SER A 200 -10.02 -24.49 8.17
CA SER A 200 -8.85 -25.22 8.68
C SER A 200 -7.97 -24.43 9.66
N SER A 201 -8.19 -23.12 9.81
CA SER A 201 -7.43 -22.23 10.70
C SER A 201 -8.18 -21.85 11.98
N GLY A 202 -9.18 -22.65 12.39
CA GLY A 202 -9.93 -22.46 13.62
C GLY A 202 -9.00 -22.49 14.84
N ARG A 203 -8.55 -21.33 15.31
CA ARG A 203 -8.03 -21.17 16.66
C ARG A 203 -9.20 -21.38 17.63
N PRO A 204 -9.08 -22.25 18.63
CA PRO A 204 -10.07 -22.29 19.69
C PRO A 204 -10.05 -20.96 20.43
N SER A 205 -11.21 -20.30 20.50
CA SER A 205 -11.43 -19.15 21.36
C SER A 205 -11.16 -19.56 22.80
N ALA A 206 -10.19 -18.91 23.46
CA ALA A 206 -9.99 -19.03 24.88
C ALA A 206 -11.24 -18.48 25.57
N SER A 207 -12.01 -19.36 26.18
CA SER A 207 -13.10 -19.01 27.07
C SER A 207 -12.50 -18.41 28.34
N THR A 208 -12.69 -17.13 28.54
CA THR A 208 -12.49 -16.46 29.85
C THR A 208 -13.62 -16.94 30.75
N SER A 209 -13.31 -17.85 31.66
CA SER A 209 -14.18 -18.17 32.78
C SER A 209 -13.98 -17.09 33.85
N ASP A 210 -14.97 -16.23 33.97
CA ASP A 210 -15.22 -15.44 35.17
C ASP A 210 -15.55 -16.38 36.32
N ASP A 211 -14.66 -16.51 37.27
CA ASP A 211 -14.98 -16.99 38.60
C ASP A 211 -15.01 -15.82 39.60
N GLN A 212 -16.21 -15.27 39.74
CA GLN A 212 -16.58 -14.57 40.96
C GLN A 212 -16.58 -15.56 42.15
N LYS A 213 -15.78 -15.31 43.15
CA LYS A 213 -16.07 -15.77 44.53
C LYS A 213 -15.80 -14.68 45.51
N THR A 214 -16.94 -14.22 46.04
CA THR A 214 -17.18 -13.56 47.35
C THR A 214 -16.45 -14.26 48.50
N SER A 215 -15.71 -13.49 49.31
CA SER A 215 -15.78 -13.41 50.77
C SER A 215 -14.89 -12.29 51.27
#